data_6159965279c4a98b6701fa6348f1bae6
#
_entry.id   6159965279c4a98b6701fa6348f1bae6
#
_cell.length_a   1.000
_cell.length_b   1.000
_cell.length_c   1.000
_cell.angle_alpha   90.00
_cell.angle_beta   90.00
_cell.angle_gamma   90.00
#
_symmetry.space_group_name_H-M   'P 1'
#
loop_
_entity.id
_entity.type
_entity.pdbx_description
1 polymer ?
#
loop_
_entity_poly.entity_id
_entity_poly.type
_entity_poly.pdbx_seq_one_letter_code
_entity_poly.pdbx_strand_id
1 'polypeptide(L)'
;MRASFLRKFWIMAQGVAITLGISVLGLYMRFTGTYERTFADRILRWWSRSLLKSPGVRVHVSNPHNTTVIPGTPCIIMSNHRSHYDIPLIFTSLPGSIRMLTKKELFKVPIWGRGLKAAEFLSIDRHDHAQAIKDLEYAKEQMKSGIVLWIAPEGTRSRTGALGEFKKGGFMVAIQTGATIIPVGIRDSEKILKPGTWDFCLNQDVHITIGRPFDASTYTLETRD
;
A
#
# COMPACT_ATOMS: atom_id res chain seq x y z
N MET A 1 -23.97 -1.92 -8.49
CA MET A 1 -24.93 -2.97 -8.04
C MET A 1 -24.37 -3.65 -6.79
N ARG A 2 -25.16 -3.84 -5.74
CA ARG A 2 -24.71 -4.57 -4.53
C ARG A 2 -24.55 -6.05 -4.85
N ALA A 3 -23.48 -6.67 -4.34
CA ALA A 3 -23.25 -8.10 -4.51
C ALA A 3 -24.25 -8.94 -3.68
N SER A 4 -24.72 -10.04 -4.23
CA SER A 4 -25.51 -11.04 -3.49
C SER A 4 -24.63 -11.69 -2.40
N PHE A 5 -25.25 -12.37 -1.42
CA PHE A 5 -24.53 -13.05 -0.35
C PHE A 5 -23.50 -14.06 -0.89
N LEU A 6 -23.88 -14.91 -1.83
CA LEU A 6 -22.99 -15.90 -2.45
C LEU A 6 -21.83 -15.21 -3.19
N ARG A 7 -22.08 -14.07 -3.84
CA ARG A 7 -21.03 -13.33 -4.55
C ARG A 7 -20.05 -12.67 -3.59
N LYS A 8 -20.54 -12.10 -2.47
CA LYS A 8 -19.66 -11.58 -1.40
C LYS A 8 -18.78 -12.68 -0.82
N PHE A 9 -19.39 -13.84 -0.50
CA PHE A 9 -18.64 -15.00 0.01
C PHE A 9 -17.56 -15.44 -0.97
N TRP A 10 -17.89 -15.55 -2.27
CA TRP A 10 -16.92 -15.92 -3.30
C TRP A 10 -15.75 -14.93 -3.41
N ILE A 11 -16.04 -13.62 -3.46
CA ILE A 11 -14.99 -12.58 -3.53
C ILE A 11 -14.05 -12.70 -2.34
N MET A 12 -14.59 -12.88 -1.15
CA MET A 12 -13.79 -13.02 0.07
C MET A 12 -12.99 -14.32 0.09
N ALA A 13 -13.62 -15.46 -0.19
CA ALA A 13 -12.96 -16.76 -0.22
C ALA A 13 -11.81 -16.77 -1.22
N GLN A 14 -12.03 -16.25 -2.42
CA GLN A 14 -11.00 -16.08 -3.43
C GLN A 14 -9.87 -15.16 -2.95
N GLY A 15 -10.21 -14.00 -2.38
CA GLY A 15 -9.21 -13.05 -1.86
C GLY A 15 -8.34 -13.67 -0.77
N VAL A 16 -8.95 -14.40 0.17
CA VAL A 16 -8.23 -15.12 1.24
C VAL A 16 -7.36 -16.23 0.64
N ALA A 17 -7.90 -17.05 -0.24
CA ALA A 17 -7.18 -18.18 -0.84
C ALA A 17 -5.93 -17.73 -1.59
N ILE A 18 -6.06 -16.72 -2.46
CA ILE A 18 -4.89 -16.21 -3.21
C ILE A 18 -3.88 -15.52 -2.29
N THR A 19 -4.34 -14.81 -1.25
CA THR A 19 -3.44 -14.14 -0.28
C THR A 19 -2.65 -15.19 0.53
N LEU A 20 -3.30 -16.24 0.99
CA LEU A 20 -2.62 -17.35 1.67
C LEU A 20 -1.66 -18.08 0.73
N GLY A 21 -2.08 -18.35 -0.51
CA GLY A 21 -1.25 -19.01 -1.51
C GLY A 21 0.05 -18.26 -1.81
N ILE A 22 -0.03 -16.93 -2.05
CA ILE A 22 1.17 -16.12 -2.27
C ILE A 22 2.03 -15.98 -0.99
N SER A 23 1.40 -15.99 0.18
CA SER A 23 2.14 -15.97 1.45
C SER A 23 2.96 -17.24 1.65
N VAL A 24 2.35 -18.40 1.40
CA VAL A 24 3.06 -19.71 1.43
C VAL A 24 4.17 -19.75 0.39
N LEU A 25 3.91 -19.28 -0.83
CA LEU A 25 4.92 -19.21 -1.89
C LEU A 25 6.12 -18.34 -1.46
N GLY A 26 5.86 -17.15 -0.92
CA GLY A 26 6.92 -16.25 -0.44
C GLY A 26 7.75 -16.88 0.69
N LEU A 27 7.10 -17.59 1.62
CA LEU A 27 7.78 -18.32 2.68
C LEU A 27 8.64 -19.47 2.12
N TYR A 28 8.12 -20.24 1.18
CA TYR A 28 8.86 -21.30 0.50
C TYR A 28 10.11 -20.75 -0.21
N MET A 29 9.97 -19.66 -0.95
CA MET A 29 11.10 -19.02 -1.65
C MET A 29 12.18 -18.49 -0.70
N ARG A 30 11.78 -17.93 0.46
CA ARG A 30 12.73 -17.53 1.51
C ARG A 30 13.43 -18.73 2.12
N PHE A 31 12.70 -19.80 2.37
CA PHE A 31 13.26 -21.04 2.93
C PHE A 31 14.28 -21.70 2.00
N THR A 32 13.99 -21.73 0.70
CA THR A 32 14.87 -22.32 -0.32
C THR A 32 15.99 -21.39 -0.79
N GLY A 33 16.02 -20.13 -0.34
CA GLY A 33 17.00 -19.14 -0.80
C GLY A 33 16.74 -18.62 -2.23
N THR A 34 15.61 -18.97 -2.85
CA THR A 34 15.26 -18.58 -4.23
C THR A 34 14.46 -17.28 -4.31
N TYR A 35 14.36 -16.54 -3.21
CA TYR A 35 13.59 -15.28 -3.20
C TYR A 35 14.26 -14.21 -4.05
N GLU A 36 13.50 -13.72 -5.04
CA GLU A 36 13.86 -12.56 -5.86
C GLU A 36 12.80 -11.48 -5.72
N ARG A 37 13.22 -10.24 -5.42
CA ARG A 37 12.31 -9.10 -5.24
C ARG A 37 11.49 -8.81 -6.50
N THR A 38 12.12 -8.89 -7.68
CA THR A 38 11.43 -8.68 -8.96
C THR A 38 10.32 -9.69 -9.21
N PHE A 39 10.52 -10.95 -8.81
CA PHE A 39 9.47 -11.97 -8.87
C PHE A 39 8.35 -11.66 -7.87
N ALA A 40 8.68 -11.30 -6.63
CA ALA A 40 7.70 -10.92 -5.62
C ALA A 40 6.86 -9.72 -6.09
N ASP A 41 7.45 -8.73 -6.74
CA ASP A 41 6.74 -7.58 -7.31
C ASP A 41 5.74 -8.00 -8.41
N ARG A 42 6.12 -8.94 -9.28
CA ARG A 42 5.20 -9.51 -10.29
C ARG A 42 4.03 -10.23 -9.64
N ILE A 43 4.28 -11.04 -8.60
CA ILE A 43 3.25 -11.77 -7.86
C ILE A 43 2.32 -10.79 -7.12
N LEU A 44 2.84 -9.74 -6.48
CA LEU A 44 2.02 -8.73 -5.80
C LEU A 44 1.14 -7.96 -6.78
N ARG A 45 1.62 -7.66 -7.99
CA ARG A 45 0.80 -7.04 -9.05
C ARG A 45 -0.27 -7.99 -9.57
N TRP A 46 0.07 -9.26 -9.78
CA TRP A 46 -0.91 -10.28 -10.18
C TRP A 46 -1.99 -10.44 -9.11
N TRP A 47 -1.61 -10.54 -7.84
CA TRP A 47 -2.51 -10.58 -6.68
C TRP A 47 -3.45 -9.37 -6.68
N SER A 48 -2.90 -8.18 -6.82
CA SER A 48 -3.66 -6.93 -6.84
C SER A 48 -4.68 -6.90 -7.98
N ARG A 49 -4.25 -7.27 -9.20
CA ARG A 49 -5.16 -7.37 -10.36
C ARG A 49 -6.27 -8.40 -10.13
N SER A 50 -5.96 -9.53 -9.50
CA SER A 50 -6.93 -10.57 -9.20
C SER A 50 -7.98 -10.08 -8.21
N LEU A 51 -7.58 -9.34 -7.16
CA LEU A 51 -8.50 -8.72 -6.20
C LEU A 51 -9.40 -7.66 -6.86
N LEU A 52 -8.89 -6.85 -7.76
CA LEU A 52 -9.68 -5.84 -8.48
C LEU A 52 -10.64 -6.47 -9.49
N LYS A 53 -10.21 -7.53 -10.17
CA LYS A 53 -11.02 -8.25 -11.16
C LYS A 53 -12.23 -8.94 -10.53
N SER A 54 -12.08 -9.49 -9.32
CA SER A 54 -13.13 -10.29 -8.67
C SER A 54 -14.45 -9.52 -8.47
N PRO A 55 -14.49 -8.28 -7.96
CA PRO A 55 -15.68 -7.45 -7.91
C PRO A 55 -15.95 -6.66 -9.22
N GLY A 56 -15.14 -6.83 -10.26
CA GLY A 56 -15.30 -6.14 -11.54
C GLY A 56 -14.92 -4.65 -11.51
N VAL A 57 -13.89 -4.28 -10.75
CA VAL A 57 -13.43 -2.87 -10.66
C VAL A 57 -12.82 -2.40 -11.97
N ARG A 58 -13.25 -1.25 -12.45
CA ARG A 58 -12.63 -0.53 -13.56
C ARG A 58 -11.78 0.61 -13.01
N VAL A 59 -10.48 0.57 -13.32
CA VAL A 59 -9.51 1.53 -12.79
C VAL A 59 -9.17 2.55 -13.87
N HIS A 60 -9.38 3.82 -13.57
CA HIS A 60 -9.04 4.96 -14.43
C HIS A 60 -7.85 5.70 -13.82
N VAL A 61 -6.69 5.60 -14.47
CA VAL A 61 -5.47 6.25 -14.01
C VAL A 61 -5.21 7.51 -14.83
N SER A 62 -5.12 8.65 -14.14
CA SER A 62 -4.69 9.93 -14.70
C SER A 62 -3.29 10.26 -14.18
N ASN A 63 -2.35 10.45 -15.09
CA ASN A 63 -0.97 10.83 -14.77
C ASN A 63 -0.54 12.04 -15.66
N PRO A 64 -1.10 13.23 -15.37
CA PRO A 64 -0.91 14.40 -16.25
C PRO A 64 0.54 14.92 -16.27
N HIS A 65 1.36 14.51 -15.31
CA HIS A 65 2.75 14.94 -15.18
C HIS A 65 3.76 13.87 -15.64
N ASN A 66 3.31 12.75 -16.20
CA ASN A 66 4.16 11.60 -16.55
C ASN A 66 5.05 11.14 -15.39
N THR A 67 4.53 11.28 -14.17
CA THR A 67 5.22 10.93 -12.94
C THR A 67 5.50 9.43 -12.92
N THR A 68 6.74 9.04 -12.62
CA THR A 68 7.15 7.66 -12.46
C THR A 68 8.11 7.51 -11.29
N VAL A 69 8.27 6.29 -10.81
CA VAL A 69 9.30 5.94 -9.83
C VAL A 69 10.63 5.84 -10.55
N ILE A 70 11.63 6.55 -10.06
CA ILE A 70 13.01 6.50 -10.58
C ILE A 70 13.77 5.41 -9.81
N PRO A 71 14.24 4.35 -10.48
CA PRO A 71 15.03 3.31 -9.82
C PRO A 71 16.28 3.90 -9.13
N GLY A 72 16.59 3.41 -7.93
CA GLY A 72 17.75 3.84 -7.16
C GLY A 72 17.57 5.16 -6.39
N THR A 73 16.44 5.84 -6.56
CA THR A 73 16.11 7.06 -5.80
C THR A 73 15.10 6.71 -4.70
N PRO A 74 15.35 7.10 -3.44
CA PRO A 74 14.35 6.93 -2.38
C PRO A 74 13.02 7.57 -2.77
N CYS A 75 11.94 6.81 -2.66
CA CYS A 75 10.63 7.27 -3.10
C CYS A 75 9.53 6.85 -2.12
N ILE A 76 8.64 7.78 -1.81
CA ILE A 76 7.45 7.54 -0.98
C ILE A 76 6.21 7.92 -1.79
N ILE A 77 5.33 6.96 -2.00
CA ILE A 77 3.98 7.22 -2.50
C ILE A 77 3.09 7.57 -1.31
N MET A 78 2.44 8.72 -1.36
CA MET A 78 1.49 9.14 -0.34
C MET A 78 0.10 9.28 -0.93
N SER A 79 -0.90 8.59 -0.36
CA SER A 79 -2.29 8.68 -0.81
C SER A 79 -3.25 8.87 0.34
N ASN A 80 -4.44 9.43 0.04
CA ASN A 80 -5.58 9.29 0.92
C ASN A 80 -5.96 7.80 1.10
N HIS A 81 -6.71 7.47 2.16
CA HIS A 81 -7.06 6.10 2.47
C HIS A 81 -8.55 5.96 2.82
N ARG A 82 -9.32 5.25 2.00
CA ARG A 82 -10.78 5.14 2.12
C ARG A 82 -11.28 3.69 2.11
N SER A 83 -10.49 2.74 1.58
CA SER A 83 -10.91 1.35 1.42
C SER A 83 -9.74 0.38 1.59
N HIS A 84 -10.02 -0.88 1.86
CA HIS A 84 -9.03 -1.94 1.70
C HIS A 84 -8.57 -2.10 0.24
N TYR A 85 -9.41 -1.66 -0.71
CA TYR A 85 -9.09 -1.69 -2.13
C TYR A 85 -8.05 -0.66 -2.57
N ASP A 86 -7.72 0.32 -1.72
CA ASP A 86 -6.60 1.24 -2.01
C ASP A 86 -5.27 0.50 -2.16
N ILE A 87 -5.10 -0.61 -1.43
CA ILE A 87 -3.89 -1.44 -1.49
C ILE A 87 -3.65 -1.97 -2.91
N PRO A 88 -4.55 -2.79 -3.50
CA PRO A 88 -4.36 -3.29 -4.86
C PRO A 88 -4.39 -2.19 -5.92
N LEU A 89 -5.06 -1.07 -5.69
CA LEU A 89 -5.06 0.08 -6.60
C LEU A 89 -3.66 0.70 -6.69
N ILE A 90 -3.00 0.97 -5.57
CA ILE A 90 -1.64 1.53 -5.56
C ILE A 90 -0.63 0.57 -6.20
N PHE A 91 -0.68 -0.72 -5.87
CA PHE A 91 0.26 -1.71 -6.44
C PHE A 91 0.12 -1.89 -7.96
N THR A 92 -0.99 -1.45 -8.55
CA THR A 92 -1.21 -1.52 -10.00
C THR A 92 -1.01 -0.20 -10.73
N SER A 93 -0.91 0.93 -10.00
CA SER A 93 -0.91 2.28 -10.60
C SER A 93 0.47 2.83 -10.93
N LEU A 94 1.49 2.41 -10.21
CA LEU A 94 2.87 2.87 -10.39
C LEU A 94 3.84 1.69 -10.48
N PRO A 95 4.97 1.84 -11.19
CA PRO A 95 6.03 0.85 -11.20
C PRO A 95 6.83 0.87 -9.89
N GLY A 96 7.71 -0.13 -9.71
CA GLY A 96 8.63 -0.21 -8.58
C GLY A 96 8.29 -1.31 -7.59
N SER A 97 9.21 -1.51 -6.64
CA SER A 97 9.07 -2.47 -5.54
C SER A 97 8.27 -1.85 -4.40
N ILE A 98 6.96 -1.63 -4.65
CA ILE A 98 6.09 -0.94 -3.70
C ILE A 98 5.84 -1.83 -2.49
N ARG A 99 6.07 -1.29 -1.28
CA ARG A 99 5.75 -1.94 -0.01
C ARG A 99 5.00 -0.97 0.89
N MET A 100 4.01 -1.49 1.56
CA MET A 100 3.16 -0.73 2.46
C MET A 100 3.77 -0.66 3.85
N LEU A 101 3.76 0.53 4.47
CA LEU A 101 3.95 0.69 5.90
C LEU A 101 2.63 0.38 6.60
N THR A 102 2.56 -0.75 7.31
CA THR A 102 1.33 -1.24 7.91
C THR A 102 1.46 -1.48 9.40
N LYS A 103 0.34 -1.63 10.10
CA LYS A 103 0.30 -1.83 11.54
C LYS A 103 0.92 -3.18 11.94
N LYS A 104 1.69 -3.20 13.03
CA LYS A 104 2.42 -4.39 13.53
C LYS A 104 1.53 -5.59 13.82
N GLU A 105 0.26 -5.37 14.20
CA GLU A 105 -0.68 -6.44 14.52
C GLU A 105 -0.95 -7.38 13.35
N LEU A 106 -0.85 -6.89 12.11
CA LEU A 106 -1.04 -7.75 10.92
C LEU A 106 0.06 -8.80 10.77
N PHE A 107 1.26 -8.52 11.29
CA PHE A 107 2.38 -9.48 11.28
C PHE A 107 2.19 -10.64 12.27
N LYS A 108 1.23 -10.53 13.20
CA LYS A 108 0.88 -11.60 14.13
C LYS A 108 -0.10 -12.62 13.55
N VAL A 109 -0.74 -12.30 12.41
CA VAL A 109 -1.70 -13.21 11.76
C VAL A 109 -0.94 -14.42 11.21
N PRO A 110 -1.33 -15.65 11.57
CA PRO A 110 -0.65 -16.86 11.11
C PRO A 110 -0.56 -16.93 9.58
N ILE A 111 0.54 -17.44 9.05
CA ILE A 111 0.86 -17.54 7.61
C ILE A 111 0.97 -16.18 6.94
N TRP A 112 -0.11 -15.38 6.93
CA TRP A 112 -0.15 -14.09 6.27
C TRP A 112 0.88 -13.11 6.85
N GLY A 113 0.99 -12.97 8.16
CA GLY A 113 1.96 -12.08 8.80
C GLY A 113 3.40 -12.45 8.47
N ARG A 114 3.71 -13.75 8.45
CA ARG A 114 5.02 -14.24 7.99
C ARG A 114 5.21 -13.98 6.49
N GLY A 115 4.16 -14.13 5.68
CA GLY A 115 4.16 -13.80 4.25
C GLY A 115 4.43 -12.33 4.00
N LEU A 116 3.83 -11.41 4.77
CA LEU A 116 4.11 -9.98 4.71
C LEU A 116 5.60 -9.70 4.96
N LYS A 117 6.18 -10.32 6.01
CA LYS A 117 7.62 -10.20 6.30
C LYS A 117 8.47 -10.77 5.17
N ALA A 118 8.12 -11.94 4.64
CA ALA A 118 8.82 -12.56 3.52
C ALA A 118 8.81 -11.69 2.26
N ALA A 119 7.70 -11.00 2.01
CA ALA A 119 7.53 -10.07 0.90
C ALA A 119 8.06 -8.64 1.18
N GLU A 120 8.83 -8.44 2.26
CA GLU A 120 9.48 -7.18 2.62
C GLU A 120 8.50 -6.03 2.96
N PHE A 121 7.29 -6.34 3.42
CA PHE A 121 6.39 -5.32 3.96
C PHE A 121 6.93 -4.79 5.29
N LEU A 122 6.61 -3.52 5.57
CA LEU A 122 7.14 -2.82 6.73
C LEU A 122 6.05 -2.65 7.80
N SER A 123 6.43 -2.88 9.05
CA SER A 123 5.54 -2.67 10.19
C SER A 123 5.80 -1.34 10.87
N ILE A 124 4.77 -0.77 11.47
CA ILE A 124 4.89 0.37 12.38
C ILE A 124 4.05 0.14 13.63
N ASP A 125 4.67 0.37 14.79
CA ASP A 125 3.93 0.46 16.04
C ASP A 125 3.35 1.87 16.19
N ARG A 126 2.02 1.98 16.16
CA ARG A 126 1.33 3.26 16.27
C ARG A 126 1.01 3.67 17.70
N HIS A 127 1.26 2.78 18.66
CA HIS A 127 0.94 2.96 20.08
C HIS A 127 2.19 3.20 20.92
N ASP A 128 3.36 2.78 20.45
CA ASP A 128 4.65 2.99 21.08
C ASP A 128 5.50 3.94 20.24
N HIS A 129 5.67 5.16 20.69
CA HIS A 129 6.42 6.20 19.99
C HIS A 129 7.91 5.84 19.81
N ALA A 130 8.54 5.25 20.83
CA ALA A 130 9.95 4.86 20.76
C ALA A 130 10.17 3.73 19.76
N GLN A 131 9.24 2.77 19.73
CA GLN A 131 9.27 1.70 18.72
C GLN A 131 8.97 2.24 17.32
N ALA A 132 8.01 3.16 17.18
CA ALA A 132 7.70 3.78 15.89
C ALA A 132 8.91 4.47 15.26
N ILE A 133 9.76 5.13 16.05
CA ILE A 133 11.02 5.73 15.58
C ILE A 133 11.94 4.65 15.00
N LYS A 134 12.15 3.54 15.70
CA LYS A 134 12.97 2.42 15.22
C LYS A 134 12.41 1.81 13.94
N ASP A 135 11.10 1.66 13.86
CA ASP A 135 10.41 1.12 12.68
C ASP A 135 10.61 2.06 11.48
N LEU A 136 10.60 3.38 11.67
CA LEU A 136 10.86 4.36 10.62
C LEU A 136 12.34 4.37 10.19
N GLU A 137 13.28 4.19 11.12
CA GLU A 137 14.71 4.03 10.77
C GLU A 137 14.90 2.77 9.91
N TYR A 138 14.27 1.65 10.28
CA TYR A 138 14.29 0.45 9.46
C TYR A 138 13.68 0.69 8.07
N ALA A 139 12.58 1.45 7.99
CA ALA A 139 11.97 1.81 6.71
C ALA A 139 12.93 2.60 5.82
N LYS A 140 13.72 3.53 6.39
CA LYS A 140 14.75 4.27 5.64
C LYS A 140 15.81 3.34 5.03
N GLU A 141 16.30 2.37 5.78
CA GLU A 141 17.27 1.40 5.26
C GLU A 141 16.67 0.54 4.13
N GLN A 142 15.40 0.16 4.26
CA GLN A 142 14.71 -0.58 3.19
C GLN A 142 14.54 0.27 1.93
N MET A 143 14.27 1.57 2.06
CA MET A 143 14.20 2.47 0.90
C MET A 143 15.54 2.59 0.18
N LYS A 144 16.66 2.63 0.89
CA LYS A 144 18.00 2.58 0.29
C LYS A 144 18.26 1.30 -0.51
N SER A 145 17.61 0.19 -0.13
CA SER A 145 17.68 -1.07 -0.87
C SER A 145 16.78 -1.11 -2.12
N GLY A 146 16.08 -0.01 -2.44
CA GLY A 146 15.22 0.13 -3.63
C GLY A 146 13.75 -0.16 -3.38
N ILE A 147 13.30 -0.26 -2.12
CA ILE A 147 11.88 -0.32 -1.79
C ILE A 147 11.25 1.07 -1.96
N VAL A 148 10.12 1.10 -2.67
CA VAL A 148 9.23 2.25 -2.77
C VAL A 148 8.21 2.14 -1.64
N LEU A 149 8.26 3.07 -0.71
CA LEU A 149 7.37 3.04 0.44
C LEU A 149 6.01 3.62 0.08
N TRP A 150 4.91 2.91 0.39
CA TRP A 150 3.57 3.49 0.33
C TRP A 150 3.05 3.77 1.74
N ILE A 151 2.60 4.99 1.94
CA ILE A 151 2.05 5.49 3.21
C ILE A 151 0.71 6.18 2.95
N ALA A 152 -0.28 5.91 3.80
CA ALA A 152 -1.46 6.75 3.95
C ALA A 152 -1.20 7.70 5.13
N PRO A 153 -0.92 8.98 4.91
CA PRO A 153 -0.48 9.88 5.99
C PRO A 153 -1.55 10.12 7.06
N GLU A 154 -2.83 9.90 6.75
CA GLU A 154 -3.93 9.91 7.72
C GLU A 154 -3.78 8.83 8.81
N GLY A 155 -2.99 7.79 8.56
CA GLY A 155 -2.75 6.66 9.47
C GLY A 155 -3.94 5.72 9.64
N THR A 156 -5.11 6.04 9.12
CA THR A 156 -6.32 5.21 9.16
C THR A 156 -7.20 5.52 7.95
N ARG A 157 -8.18 4.64 7.68
CA ARG A 157 -9.16 4.88 6.61
C ARG A 157 -10.18 5.93 7.04
N SER A 158 -10.41 6.91 6.17
CA SER A 158 -11.49 7.88 6.38
C SER A 158 -12.85 7.18 6.38
N ARG A 159 -13.69 7.50 7.36
CA ARG A 159 -15.08 7.02 7.45
C ARG A 159 -16.08 8.01 6.87
N THR A 160 -15.72 9.28 6.82
CA THR A 160 -16.58 10.38 6.35
C THR A 160 -16.38 10.69 4.86
N GLY A 161 -15.27 10.22 4.29
CA GLY A 161 -14.84 10.59 2.95
C GLY A 161 -14.04 11.89 2.87
N ALA A 162 -13.97 12.67 3.94
CA ALA A 162 -13.07 13.81 4.04
C ALA A 162 -11.64 13.34 4.30
N LEU A 163 -10.66 14.15 3.91
CA LEU A 163 -9.27 13.95 4.28
C LEU A 163 -9.11 14.18 5.78
N GLY A 164 -8.44 13.23 6.44
CA GLY A 164 -8.09 13.36 7.86
C GLY A 164 -6.80 14.14 8.08
N GLU A 165 -6.50 14.42 9.34
CA GLU A 165 -5.24 15.03 9.75
C GLU A 165 -4.03 14.14 9.38
N PHE A 166 -3.02 14.71 8.79
CA PHE A 166 -1.80 13.99 8.40
C PHE A 166 -0.87 13.78 9.58
N LYS A 167 -0.38 12.56 9.74
CA LYS A 167 0.63 12.20 10.73
C LYS A 167 2.03 12.53 10.21
N LYS A 168 2.84 13.17 11.02
CA LYS A 168 4.15 13.70 10.64
C LYS A 168 5.19 12.63 10.28
N GLY A 169 5.05 11.39 10.79
CA GLY A 169 6.07 10.35 10.66
C GLY A 169 6.50 10.04 9.23
N GLY A 170 5.57 9.95 8.27
CA GLY A 170 5.88 9.70 6.87
C GLY A 170 6.69 10.83 6.22
N PHE A 171 6.37 12.08 6.56
CA PHE A 171 7.10 13.26 6.07
C PHE A 171 8.51 13.35 6.69
N MET A 172 8.64 13.00 7.97
CA MET A 172 9.96 12.93 8.62
C MET A 172 10.88 11.92 7.91
N VAL A 173 10.36 10.73 7.58
CA VAL A 173 11.12 9.74 6.80
C VAL A 173 11.52 10.32 5.44
N ALA A 174 10.59 10.97 4.75
CA ALA A 174 10.86 11.57 3.44
C ALA A 174 12.01 12.60 3.51
N ILE A 175 11.95 13.53 4.45
CA ILE A 175 12.98 14.56 4.66
C ILE A 175 14.33 13.92 5.00
N GLN A 176 14.36 12.99 5.96
CA GLN A 176 15.59 12.36 6.41
C GLN A 176 16.26 11.44 5.37
N THR A 177 15.49 10.96 4.39
CA THR A 177 16.02 10.13 3.31
C THR A 177 16.26 10.91 2.03
N GLY A 178 15.88 12.20 1.97
CA GLY A 178 15.86 12.97 0.73
C GLY A 178 14.96 12.32 -0.31
N ALA A 179 13.84 11.74 0.11
CA ALA A 179 12.99 10.98 -0.80
C ALA A 179 12.16 11.89 -1.68
N THR A 180 11.92 11.43 -2.91
CA THR A 180 10.84 11.98 -3.75
C THR A 180 9.50 11.52 -3.20
N ILE A 181 8.60 12.45 -2.92
CA ILE A 181 7.20 12.14 -2.58
C ILE A 181 6.36 12.20 -3.85
N ILE A 182 5.63 11.13 -4.11
CA ILE A 182 4.62 11.06 -5.19
C ILE A 182 3.23 11.10 -4.54
N PRO A 183 2.51 12.23 -4.62
CA PRO A 183 1.15 12.30 -4.11
C PRO A 183 0.19 11.57 -5.07
N VAL A 184 -0.72 10.77 -4.50
CA VAL A 184 -1.73 10.03 -5.25
C VAL A 184 -3.10 10.25 -4.64
N GLY A 185 -4.03 10.73 -5.46
CA GLY A 185 -5.44 10.84 -5.07
C GLY A 185 -6.22 9.60 -5.51
N ILE A 186 -6.93 8.96 -4.58
CA ILE A 186 -7.84 7.83 -4.87
C ILE A 186 -9.27 8.27 -4.60
N ARG A 187 -10.14 8.12 -5.60
CA ARG A 187 -11.56 8.46 -5.52
C ARG A 187 -12.41 7.23 -5.81
N ASP A 188 -13.49 7.09 -5.05
CA ASP A 188 -14.53 6.08 -5.22
C ASP A 188 -14.14 4.65 -4.81
N SER A 189 -12.97 4.43 -4.19
CA SER A 189 -12.58 3.09 -3.70
C SER A 189 -13.50 2.58 -2.58
N GLU A 190 -14.06 3.48 -1.76
CA GLU A 190 -15.05 3.14 -0.72
C GLU A 190 -16.37 2.63 -1.32
N LYS A 191 -16.65 2.94 -2.59
CA LYS A 191 -17.82 2.37 -3.28
C LYS A 191 -17.68 0.88 -3.55
N ILE A 192 -16.46 0.35 -3.67
CA ILE A 192 -16.22 -1.09 -3.82
C ILE A 192 -16.53 -1.80 -2.50
N LEU A 193 -15.91 -1.32 -1.42
CA LEU A 193 -16.03 -1.88 -0.08
C LEU A 193 -15.89 -0.75 0.95
N LYS A 194 -17.01 -0.41 1.59
CA LYS A 194 -17.06 0.64 2.62
C LYS A 194 -16.26 0.22 3.87
N PRO A 195 -15.48 1.12 4.49
CA PRO A 195 -14.76 0.83 5.73
C PRO A 195 -15.65 0.25 6.82
N GLY A 196 -15.22 -0.85 7.45
CA GLY A 196 -15.93 -1.49 8.55
C GLY A 196 -17.18 -2.29 8.15
N THR A 197 -17.39 -2.52 6.86
CA THR A 197 -18.51 -3.33 6.36
C THR A 197 -18.02 -4.51 5.51
N TRP A 198 -18.95 -5.41 5.19
CA TRP A 198 -18.78 -6.51 4.24
C TRP A 198 -19.64 -6.31 2.98
N ASP A 199 -20.06 -5.06 2.73
CA ASP A 199 -20.93 -4.70 1.62
C ASP A 199 -20.12 -4.37 0.38
N PHE A 200 -19.98 -5.38 -0.49
CA PHE A 200 -19.35 -5.21 -1.80
C PHE A 200 -20.35 -4.64 -2.80
N CYS A 201 -19.91 -3.62 -3.54
CA CYS A 201 -20.56 -3.17 -4.76
C CYS A 201 -19.72 -3.57 -5.96
N LEU A 202 -20.39 -4.20 -6.95
CA LEU A 202 -19.75 -4.71 -8.16
C LEU A 202 -19.64 -3.63 -9.24
N ASN A 203 -18.69 -3.83 -10.15
CA ASN A 203 -18.51 -3.05 -11.38
C ASN A 203 -18.37 -1.54 -11.11
N GLN A 204 -17.61 -1.19 -10.06
CA GLN A 204 -17.36 0.20 -9.72
C GLN A 204 -16.24 0.79 -10.59
N ASP A 205 -16.40 2.06 -10.94
CA ASP A 205 -15.33 2.87 -11.50
C ASP A 205 -14.56 3.54 -10.37
N VAL A 206 -13.24 3.44 -10.41
CA VAL A 206 -12.34 4.06 -9.45
C VAL A 206 -11.33 4.92 -10.19
N HIS A 207 -11.11 6.12 -9.69
CA HIS A 207 -10.21 7.09 -10.30
C HIS A 207 -8.96 7.27 -9.44
N ILE A 208 -7.80 7.15 -10.08
CA ILE A 208 -6.51 7.41 -9.48
C ILE A 208 -5.87 8.57 -10.20
N THR A 209 -5.47 9.59 -9.46
CA THR A 209 -4.74 10.73 -10.00
C THR A 209 -3.34 10.73 -9.39
N ILE A 210 -2.33 10.58 -10.24
CA ILE A 210 -0.92 10.68 -9.85
C ILE A 210 -0.51 12.13 -10.00
N GLY A 211 -0.15 12.76 -8.88
CA GLY A 211 0.22 14.15 -8.81
C GLY A 211 1.67 14.40 -9.22
N ARG A 212 2.05 15.68 -9.25
CA ARG A 212 3.42 16.09 -9.49
C ARG A 212 4.31 15.66 -8.33
N PRO A 213 5.43 14.97 -8.59
CA PRO A 213 6.35 14.59 -7.54
C PRO A 213 7.07 15.83 -6.99
N PHE A 214 7.48 15.78 -5.74
CA PHE A 214 8.32 16.80 -5.13
C PHE A 214 9.43 16.18 -4.29
N ASP A 215 10.56 16.89 -4.22
CA ASP A 215 11.75 16.47 -3.52
C ASP A 215 11.66 16.89 -2.05
N ALA A 216 11.65 15.92 -1.14
CA ALA A 216 11.62 16.20 0.29
C ALA A 216 12.98 16.68 0.84
N SER A 217 14.08 16.56 0.10
CA SER A 217 15.39 17.08 0.52
C SER A 217 15.44 18.60 0.62
N THR A 218 14.50 19.30 -0.02
CA THR A 218 14.37 20.76 0.04
C THR A 218 13.73 21.26 1.34
N TYR A 219 13.23 20.35 2.18
CA TYR A 219 12.60 20.67 3.47
C TYR A 219 13.45 20.22 4.64
N THR A 220 13.24 20.85 5.80
CA THR A 220 13.86 20.45 7.08
C THR A 220 12.81 19.94 8.05
N LEU A 221 13.25 19.30 9.14
CA LEU A 221 12.33 18.87 10.21
C LEU A 221 11.63 20.06 10.90
N GLU A 222 12.15 21.26 10.76
CA GLU A 222 11.57 22.51 11.29
C GLU A 222 10.48 23.06 10.37
N THR A 223 10.63 22.86 9.05
CA THR A 223 9.68 23.34 8.01
C THR A 223 8.67 22.29 7.57
N ARG A 224 8.56 21.19 8.31
CA ARG A 224 7.71 20.03 7.96
C ARG A 224 6.20 20.25 8.12
N ASP A 225 5.77 21.33 8.77
CA ASP A 225 4.36 21.63 9.11
C ASP A 225 3.66 22.47 8.04
#